data_d53ac558bc601c46236460b525ef30d9
#
_entry.id   d53ac558bc601c46236460b525ef30d9
#
_cell.length_a   1.000
_cell.length_b   1.000
_cell.length_c   1.000
_cell.angle_alpha   90.00
_cell.angle_beta   90.00
_cell.angle_gamma   90.00
#
_symmetry.space_group_name_H-M   'P 1'
#
loop_
_entity.id
_entity.type
_entity.pdbx_description
1 polymer ?
#
loop_
_entity_poly.entity_id
_entity_poly.type
_entity_poly.pdbx_seq_one_letter_code
_entity_poly.pdbx_strand_id
1 'polypeptide(L)'
;MTKILLFGEPLIRISPLDATSIGDHVASSTYFGGSEINIACNLQALGISTKVFTALPANEIGDRFITFLKQHQIDTSSIYRLGDRIGLYYLENGFGCRQSEVFYDRKHTSISQIRPNMLDMDSLFQGISHFHFSGITVAIGQEVRTLLLLLLEEAKRR
;
A
#
# COMPACT_ATOMS: atom_id res chain seq x y z
N MET A 1 22.02 8.59 -6.84
CA MET A 1 20.65 9.16 -6.87
C MET A 1 19.87 8.60 -5.67
N THR A 2 19.08 9.44 -5.00
CA THR A 2 18.26 8.99 -3.88
C THR A 2 17.12 8.12 -4.38
N LYS A 3 16.99 6.89 -3.86
CA LYS A 3 15.87 5.99 -4.13
C LYS A 3 15.32 5.46 -2.81
N ILE A 4 14.02 5.58 -2.61
CA ILE A 4 13.36 5.23 -1.36
C ILE A 4 12.55 3.94 -1.56
N LEU A 5 12.80 2.94 -0.70
CA LEU A 5 12.00 1.73 -0.60
C LEU A 5 10.87 1.97 0.41
N LEU A 6 9.62 1.77 -0.02
CA LEU A 6 8.44 1.91 0.84
C LEU A 6 7.77 0.55 1.02
N PHE A 7 7.58 0.15 2.29
CA PHE A 7 6.91 -1.10 2.65
C PHE A 7 5.58 -0.81 3.33
N GLY A 8 4.48 -1.15 2.67
CA GLY A 8 3.15 -0.89 3.21
C GLY A 8 2.01 -1.55 2.46
N GLU A 9 0.81 -1.38 2.98
CA GLU A 9 -0.39 -2.00 2.47
C GLU A 9 -1.05 -1.18 1.36
N PRO A 10 -1.22 -1.77 0.15
CA PRO A 10 -2.09 -1.20 -0.86
C PRO A 10 -3.55 -1.30 -0.41
N LEU A 11 -4.27 -0.20 -0.53
CA LEU A 11 -5.68 -0.12 -0.17
C LEU A 11 -6.51 0.44 -1.31
N ILE A 12 -7.75 -0.01 -1.41
CA ILE A 12 -8.75 0.60 -2.25
C ILE A 12 -9.72 1.37 -1.34
N ARG A 13 -9.88 2.66 -1.61
CA ARG A 13 -10.88 3.51 -0.98
C ARG A 13 -12.13 3.55 -1.83
N ILE A 14 -13.27 3.33 -1.20
CA ILE A 14 -14.60 3.57 -1.78
C ILE A 14 -15.23 4.71 -1.00
N SER A 15 -15.64 5.77 -1.70
CA SER A 15 -16.23 6.94 -1.08
C SER A 15 -17.47 7.38 -1.86
N PRO A 16 -18.63 7.53 -1.20
CA PRO A 16 -19.81 8.09 -1.83
C PRO A 16 -19.52 9.47 -2.41
N LEU A 17 -20.19 9.79 -3.50
CA LEU A 17 -20.23 11.15 -4.01
C LEU A 17 -21.13 12.02 -3.11
N ASP A 18 -20.94 13.33 -3.17
CA ASP A 18 -21.83 14.35 -2.59
C ASP A 18 -22.01 14.26 -1.05
N ALA A 19 -21.00 13.81 -0.31
CA ALA A 19 -21.02 13.74 1.15
C ALA A 19 -22.25 12.99 1.71
N THR A 20 -22.71 11.95 1.01
CA THR A 20 -23.76 11.04 1.45
C THR A 20 -23.19 9.85 2.20
N SER A 21 -24.04 9.04 2.83
CA SER A 21 -23.66 7.74 3.39
C SER A 21 -23.69 6.65 2.33
N ILE A 22 -22.90 5.59 2.55
CA ILE A 22 -22.93 4.38 1.74
C ILE A 22 -24.30 3.74 1.85
N GLY A 23 -24.91 3.39 0.73
CA GLY A 23 -26.23 2.81 0.70
C GLY A 23 -26.57 2.23 -0.67
N ASP A 24 -27.80 1.71 -0.79
CA ASP A 24 -28.30 1.18 -2.03
C ASP A 24 -28.41 2.29 -3.09
N HIS A 25 -27.96 2.00 -4.31
CA HIS A 25 -27.95 2.93 -5.46
C HIS A 25 -27.17 4.24 -5.25
N VAL A 26 -26.29 4.33 -4.24
CA VAL A 26 -25.46 5.51 -4.03
C VAL A 26 -24.23 5.45 -4.94
N ALA A 27 -24.08 6.43 -5.82
CA ALA A 27 -22.90 6.56 -6.66
C ALA A 27 -21.65 6.79 -5.80
N SER A 28 -20.59 6.05 -6.10
CA SER A 28 -19.34 6.11 -5.32
C SER A 28 -18.11 6.17 -6.23
N SER A 29 -17.07 6.83 -5.77
CA SER A 29 -15.75 6.85 -6.40
C SER A 29 -14.84 5.82 -5.77
N THR A 30 -14.00 5.21 -6.60
CA THR A 30 -12.97 4.24 -6.19
C THR A 30 -11.58 4.84 -6.39
N TYR A 31 -10.73 4.73 -5.39
CA TYR A 31 -9.36 5.25 -5.42
C TYR A 31 -8.37 4.17 -5.02
N PHE A 32 -7.27 4.07 -5.74
CA PHE A 32 -6.10 3.32 -5.29
C PHE A 32 -5.26 4.17 -4.34
N GLY A 33 -4.77 3.57 -3.25
CA GLY A 33 -3.99 4.29 -2.24
C GLY A 33 -3.39 3.35 -1.20
N GLY A 34 -3.24 3.86 -0.03
CA GLY A 34 -2.50 3.30 1.11
C GLY A 34 -1.47 4.32 1.58
N SER A 35 -1.09 4.30 2.85
CA SER A 35 -0.17 5.30 3.42
C SER A 35 1.12 5.42 2.59
N GLU A 36 1.83 4.32 2.43
CA GLU A 36 3.10 4.25 1.71
C GLU A 36 2.93 4.46 0.20
N ILE A 37 1.81 4.04 -0.36
CA ILE A 37 1.48 4.27 -1.77
C ILE A 37 1.32 5.77 -2.05
N ASN A 38 0.58 6.48 -1.20
CA ASN A 38 0.38 7.92 -1.34
C ASN A 38 1.70 8.68 -1.18
N ILE A 39 2.55 8.26 -0.23
CA ILE A 39 3.89 8.84 -0.05
C ILE A 39 4.75 8.57 -1.30
N ALA A 40 4.73 7.36 -1.85
CA ALA A 40 5.47 7.03 -3.06
C ALA A 40 5.06 7.90 -4.26
N CYS A 41 3.74 8.09 -4.47
CA CYS A 41 3.23 8.97 -5.53
C CYS A 41 3.70 10.43 -5.34
N ASN A 42 3.63 10.95 -4.11
CA ASN A 42 4.05 12.32 -3.82
C ASN A 42 5.57 12.51 -3.99
N LEU A 43 6.38 11.55 -3.54
CA LEU A 43 7.83 11.60 -3.72
C LEU A 43 8.21 11.56 -5.20
N GLN A 44 7.57 10.74 -6.02
CA GLN A 44 7.77 10.73 -7.46
C GLN A 44 7.41 12.07 -8.11
N ALA A 45 6.30 12.68 -7.70
CA ALA A 45 5.91 14.01 -8.18
C ALA A 45 6.95 15.10 -7.82
N LEU A 46 7.72 14.89 -6.74
CA LEU A 46 8.84 15.75 -6.33
C LEU A 46 10.18 15.36 -6.96
N GLY A 47 10.20 14.41 -7.90
CA GLY A 47 11.41 13.96 -8.59
C GLY A 47 12.29 12.99 -7.78
N ILE A 48 11.78 12.43 -6.68
CA ILE A 48 12.48 11.45 -5.85
C ILE A 48 12.06 10.04 -6.27
N SER A 49 13.02 9.21 -6.71
CA SER A 49 12.73 7.85 -7.14
C SER A 49 12.23 6.98 -5.99
N THR A 50 11.18 6.20 -6.24
CA THR A 50 10.58 5.30 -5.27
C THR A 50 10.45 3.87 -5.79
N LYS A 51 10.56 2.92 -4.88
CA LYS A 51 10.30 1.49 -5.09
C LYS A 51 9.31 1.03 -4.03
N VAL A 52 8.24 0.38 -4.44
CA VAL A 52 7.25 -0.16 -3.49
C VAL A 52 7.48 -1.66 -3.31
N PHE A 53 7.60 -2.06 -2.04
CA PHE A 53 7.59 -3.44 -1.61
C PHE A 53 6.24 -3.77 -0.96
N THR A 54 5.51 -4.71 -1.53
CA THR A 54 4.19 -5.14 -1.05
C THR A 54 3.74 -6.42 -1.74
N ALA A 55 2.51 -6.86 -1.47
CA ALA A 55 1.86 -7.89 -2.27
C ALA A 55 0.48 -7.44 -2.78
N LEU A 56 0.15 -7.90 -3.96
CA LEU A 56 -1.12 -7.71 -4.63
C LEU A 56 -1.64 -9.06 -5.16
N PRO A 57 -2.96 -9.28 -5.24
CA PRO A 57 -3.50 -10.52 -5.76
C PRO A 57 -3.19 -10.70 -7.25
N ALA A 58 -3.05 -11.96 -7.67
CA ALA A 58 -2.83 -12.32 -9.08
C ALA A 58 -4.15 -12.33 -9.87
N ASN A 59 -4.83 -11.19 -9.89
CA ASN A 59 -6.09 -10.98 -10.58
C ASN A 59 -6.12 -9.60 -11.25
N GLU A 60 -7.18 -9.32 -11.99
CA GLU A 60 -7.35 -8.10 -12.76
C GLU A 60 -7.29 -6.82 -11.90
N ILE A 61 -7.81 -6.85 -10.67
CA ILE A 61 -7.73 -5.71 -9.75
C ILE A 61 -6.29 -5.43 -9.33
N GLY A 62 -5.52 -6.48 -9.02
CA GLY A 62 -4.09 -6.36 -8.75
C GLY A 62 -3.32 -5.80 -9.95
N ASP A 63 -3.67 -6.20 -11.17
CA ASP A 63 -3.05 -5.69 -12.41
C ASP A 63 -3.36 -4.20 -12.63
N ARG A 64 -4.59 -3.79 -12.36
CA ARG A 64 -5.00 -2.37 -12.41
C ARG A 64 -4.23 -1.53 -11.37
N PHE A 65 -4.02 -2.08 -10.19
CA PHE A 65 -3.23 -1.39 -9.15
C PHE A 65 -1.76 -1.23 -9.59
N ILE A 66 -1.14 -2.27 -10.16
CA ILE A 66 0.22 -2.18 -10.72
C ILE A 66 0.29 -1.15 -11.84
N THR A 67 -0.71 -1.11 -12.71
CA THR A 67 -0.81 -0.11 -13.78
C THR A 67 -0.85 1.30 -13.21
N PHE A 68 -1.65 1.54 -12.18
CA PHE A 68 -1.71 2.82 -11.46
C PHE A 68 -0.33 3.23 -10.92
N LEU A 69 0.39 2.31 -10.27
CA LEU A 69 1.74 2.59 -9.75
C LEU A 69 2.73 2.94 -10.87
N LYS A 70 2.68 2.21 -11.98
CA LYS A 70 3.52 2.47 -13.16
C LYS A 70 3.21 3.82 -13.82
N GLN A 71 1.95 4.24 -13.85
CA GLN A 71 1.56 5.57 -14.33
C GLN A 71 2.18 6.70 -13.48
N HIS A 72 2.41 6.45 -12.20
CA HIS A 72 3.15 7.33 -11.29
C HIS A 72 4.66 7.10 -11.31
N GLN A 73 5.20 6.31 -12.27
CA GLN A 73 6.63 6.01 -12.43
C GLN A 73 7.28 5.33 -11.21
N ILE A 74 6.48 4.69 -10.37
CA ILE A 74 6.94 3.94 -9.19
C ILE A 74 7.54 2.60 -9.65
N ASP A 75 8.70 2.24 -9.12
CA ASP A 75 9.30 0.93 -9.35
C ASP A 75 8.47 -0.17 -8.66
N THR A 76 7.88 -1.05 -9.48
CA THR A 76 7.01 -2.14 -9.05
C THR A 76 7.71 -3.50 -9.03
N SER A 77 9.02 -3.56 -9.22
CA SER A 77 9.79 -4.81 -9.35
C SER A 77 9.78 -5.69 -8.10
N SER A 78 9.42 -5.12 -6.94
CA SER A 78 9.33 -5.84 -5.66
C SER A 78 7.89 -6.04 -5.17
N ILE A 79 6.93 -6.07 -6.10
CA ILE A 79 5.54 -6.40 -5.79
C ILE A 79 5.32 -7.91 -6.00
N TYR A 80 5.00 -8.60 -4.91
CA TYR A 80 4.68 -10.02 -4.95
C TYR A 80 3.22 -10.25 -5.36
N ARG A 81 2.97 -11.30 -6.12
CA ARG A 81 1.63 -11.70 -6.54
C ARG A 81 1.15 -12.83 -5.64
N LEU A 82 0.44 -12.49 -4.58
CA LEU A 82 0.03 -13.39 -3.50
C LEU A 82 -1.42 -13.11 -3.09
N GLY A 83 -2.09 -14.13 -2.58
CA GLY A 83 -3.42 -14.00 -2.02
C GLY A 83 -4.50 -13.60 -3.02
N ASP A 84 -5.68 -13.31 -2.49
CA ASP A 84 -6.89 -13.17 -3.30
C ASP A 84 -7.46 -11.75 -3.31
N ARG A 85 -7.00 -10.87 -2.39
CA ARG A 85 -7.65 -9.57 -2.20
C ARG A 85 -6.71 -8.46 -1.77
N ILE A 86 -7.07 -7.23 -2.15
CA ILE A 86 -6.54 -5.97 -1.64
C ILE A 86 -7.42 -5.53 -0.46
N GLY A 87 -6.84 -4.86 0.52
CA GLY A 87 -7.61 -4.26 1.61
C GLY A 87 -8.49 -3.12 1.11
N LEU A 88 -9.70 -3.05 1.65
CA LEU A 88 -10.65 -2.00 1.35
C LEU A 88 -10.85 -1.10 2.58
N TYR A 89 -11.18 0.15 2.33
CA TYR A 89 -11.83 0.98 3.31
C TYR A 89 -12.88 1.86 2.66
N TYR A 90 -13.91 2.12 3.41
CA TYR A 90 -15.01 2.98 3.02
C TYR A 90 -14.85 4.30 3.77
N LEU A 91 -14.92 5.40 3.07
CA LEU A 91 -14.83 6.74 3.66
C LEU A 91 -16.12 7.51 3.36
N GLU A 92 -16.91 7.74 4.38
CA GLU A 92 -17.99 8.71 4.34
C GLU A 92 -17.47 10.08 4.74
N ASN A 93 -17.48 11.02 3.82
CA ASN A 93 -17.05 12.38 4.11
C ASN A 93 -18.05 13.09 5.02
N GLY A 94 -17.53 13.76 6.03
CA GLY A 94 -18.33 14.62 6.89
C GLY A 94 -18.88 15.83 6.13
N PHE A 95 -20.04 16.29 6.57
CA PHE A 95 -20.64 17.51 6.05
C PHE A 95 -21.42 18.24 7.16
N GLY A 96 -21.19 19.54 7.31
CA GLY A 96 -21.78 20.32 8.39
C GLY A 96 -21.37 19.78 9.77
N CYS A 97 -22.35 19.38 10.57
CA CYS A 97 -22.11 18.80 11.91
C CYS A 97 -21.80 17.31 11.91
N ARG A 98 -21.91 16.62 10.75
CA ARG A 98 -21.60 15.20 10.63
C ARG A 98 -20.10 15.01 10.46
N GLN A 99 -19.49 14.20 11.31
CA GLN A 99 -18.09 13.83 11.19
C GLN A 99 -17.86 12.83 10.04
N SER A 100 -16.64 12.76 9.54
CA SER A 100 -16.21 11.71 8.61
C SER A 100 -16.14 10.37 9.33
N GLU A 101 -16.59 9.30 8.68
CA GLU A 101 -16.50 7.93 9.19
C GLU A 101 -15.71 7.05 8.26
N VAL A 102 -14.92 6.13 8.84
CA VAL A 102 -14.08 5.19 8.09
C VAL A 102 -14.37 3.78 8.55
N PHE A 103 -14.72 2.92 7.61
CA PHE A 103 -14.96 1.49 7.85
C PHE A 103 -13.90 0.67 7.11
N TYR A 104 -13.17 -0.21 7.83
CA TYR A 104 -12.10 -1.00 7.26
C TYR A 104 -12.51 -2.45 6.99
N ASP A 105 -12.18 -2.93 5.81
CA ASP A 105 -12.22 -4.35 5.44
C ASP A 105 -10.82 -4.79 4.97
N ARG A 106 -9.95 -5.14 5.93
CA ARG A 106 -8.51 -5.37 5.75
C ARG A 106 -8.02 -6.73 6.24
N LYS A 107 -8.90 -7.68 6.54
CA LYS A 107 -8.49 -9.01 7.00
C LYS A 107 -8.01 -9.87 5.84
N HIS A 108 -6.94 -10.63 6.06
CA HIS A 108 -6.41 -11.62 5.11
C HIS A 108 -6.06 -11.05 3.72
N THR A 109 -5.56 -9.81 3.69
CA THR A 109 -5.11 -9.18 2.46
C THR A 109 -3.79 -9.77 1.96
N SER A 110 -3.47 -9.55 0.69
CA SER A 110 -2.29 -10.11 0.03
C SER A 110 -0.99 -9.83 0.77
N ILE A 111 -0.82 -8.63 1.31
CA ILE A 111 0.40 -8.27 2.07
C ILE A 111 0.60 -9.14 3.31
N SER A 112 -0.48 -9.58 3.97
CA SER A 112 -0.39 -10.45 5.15
C SER A 112 0.16 -11.85 4.86
N GLN A 113 0.30 -12.20 3.59
CA GLN A 113 0.80 -13.50 3.13
C GLN A 113 2.28 -13.49 2.74
N ILE A 114 2.95 -12.34 2.77
CA ILE A 114 4.40 -12.28 2.52
C ILE A 114 5.14 -12.99 3.66
N ARG A 115 6.11 -13.81 3.29
CA ARG A 115 6.96 -14.55 4.25
C ARG A 115 8.43 -14.22 4.02
N PRO A 116 9.27 -14.19 5.07
CA PRO A 116 10.69 -13.87 4.95
C PRO A 116 11.47 -14.73 3.95
N ASN A 117 11.13 -16.02 3.86
CA ASN A 117 11.79 -16.96 2.94
C ASN A 117 11.48 -16.71 1.46
N MET A 118 10.56 -15.82 1.15
CA MET A 118 10.26 -15.41 -0.23
C MET A 118 11.18 -14.29 -0.72
N LEU A 119 11.94 -13.65 0.19
CA LEU A 119 12.67 -12.43 -0.11
C LEU A 119 14.11 -12.68 -0.56
N ASP A 120 14.48 -12.00 -1.63
CA ASP A 120 15.86 -11.72 -1.97
C ASP A 120 16.19 -10.30 -1.47
N MET A 121 16.86 -10.23 -0.30
CA MET A 121 17.22 -8.97 0.36
C MET A 121 18.17 -8.13 -0.48
N ASP A 122 19.07 -8.78 -1.23
CA ASP A 122 20.04 -8.06 -2.08
C ASP A 122 19.32 -7.36 -3.23
N SER A 123 18.45 -8.05 -3.92
CA SER A 123 17.61 -7.47 -4.98
C SER A 123 16.65 -6.39 -4.44
N LEU A 124 16.05 -6.62 -3.26
CA LEU A 124 15.11 -5.67 -2.65
C LEU A 124 15.77 -4.33 -2.34
N PHE A 125 16.94 -4.36 -1.72
CA PHE A 125 17.67 -3.17 -1.27
C PHE A 125 18.68 -2.63 -2.29
N GLN A 126 18.80 -3.22 -3.48
CA GLN A 126 19.73 -2.75 -4.50
C GLN A 126 19.46 -1.29 -4.90
N GLY A 127 20.45 -0.42 -4.67
CA GLY A 127 20.37 1.00 -5.01
C GLY A 127 19.43 1.82 -4.12
N ILE A 128 18.98 1.25 -3.00
CA ILE A 128 18.11 1.93 -2.03
C ILE A 128 18.95 2.75 -1.06
N SER A 129 18.59 4.00 -0.87
CA SER A 129 19.23 4.92 0.08
C SER A 129 18.43 5.13 1.37
N HIS A 130 17.12 4.92 1.33
CA HIS A 130 16.23 5.08 2.48
C HIS A 130 15.16 4.00 2.48
N PHE A 131 14.80 3.55 3.67
CA PHE A 131 13.69 2.62 3.89
C PHE A 131 12.60 3.30 4.71
N HIS A 132 11.37 3.25 4.20
CA HIS A 132 10.20 3.89 4.82
C HIS A 132 9.08 2.88 5.05
N PHE A 133 8.43 2.99 6.20
CA PHE A 133 7.20 2.30 6.58
C PHE A 133 6.42 3.15 7.59
N SER A 134 5.15 2.84 7.82
CA SER A 134 4.34 3.51 8.85
C SER A 134 3.90 2.56 9.96
N GLY A 135 3.33 3.11 11.02
CA GLY A 135 2.74 2.35 12.11
C GLY A 135 1.60 1.43 11.65
N ILE A 136 0.92 1.78 10.55
CA ILE A 136 -0.12 0.94 9.94
C ILE A 136 0.46 -0.41 9.50
N THR A 137 1.64 -0.42 8.88
CA THR A 137 2.33 -1.64 8.47
C THR A 137 2.60 -2.58 9.64
N VAL A 138 3.02 -2.02 10.78
CA VAL A 138 3.24 -2.78 12.03
C VAL A 138 1.97 -3.43 12.54
N ALA A 139 0.82 -2.78 12.33
CA ALA A 139 -0.48 -3.21 12.85
C ALA A 139 -1.20 -4.25 11.97
N ILE A 140 -0.70 -4.56 10.76
CA ILE A 140 -1.33 -5.52 9.84
C ILE A 140 -1.40 -6.92 10.45
N GLY A 141 -0.34 -7.35 11.14
CA GLY A 141 -0.30 -8.65 11.80
C GLY A 141 1.10 -9.06 12.22
N GLN A 142 1.19 -10.15 12.98
CA GLN A 142 2.45 -10.63 13.55
C GLN A 142 3.48 -11.00 12.47
N GLU A 143 3.05 -11.64 11.39
CA GLU A 143 3.93 -12.04 10.28
C GLU A 143 4.57 -10.83 9.59
N VAL A 144 3.76 -9.81 9.31
CA VAL A 144 4.24 -8.56 8.69
C VAL A 144 5.16 -7.80 9.65
N ARG A 145 4.88 -7.84 10.96
CA ARG A 145 5.77 -7.25 11.98
C ARG A 145 7.13 -7.96 12.02
N THR A 146 7.14 -9.29 12.02
CA THR A 146 8.38 -10.08 11.98
C THR A 146 9.19 -9.77 10.72
N LEU A 147 8.52 -9.71 9.58
CA LEU A 147 9.14 -9.32 8.32
C LEU A 147 9.74 -7.91 8.38
N LEU A 148 9.01 -6.95 8.92
CA LEU A 148 9.47 -5.56 9.07
C LEU A 148 10.74 -5.46 9.92
N LEU A 149 10.82 -6.23 11.02
CA LEU A 149 12.03 -6.25 11.86
C LEU A 149 13.25 -6.74 11.08
N LEU A 150 13.10 -7.81 10.27
CA LEU A 150 14.18 -8.27 9.40
C LEU A 150 14.60 -7.23 8.36
N LEU A 151 13.64 -6.53 7.77
CA LEU A 151 13.93 -5.44 6.82
C LEU A 151 14.65 -4.27 7.49
N LEU A 152 14.32 -3.95 8.73
CA LEU A 152 14.98 -2.90 9.50
C LEU A 152 16.43 -3.27 9.86
N GLU A 153 16.68 -4.52 10.24
CA GLU A 153 18.04 -5.02 10.47
C GLU A 153 18.87 -4.94 9.21
N GLU A 154 18.31 -5.37 8.08
CA GLU A 154 18.99 -5.29 6.78
C GLU A 154 19.26 -3.85 6.35
N ALA A 155 18.28 -2.94 6.52
CA ALA A 155 18.44 -1.53 6.21
C ALA A 155 19.53 -0.84 7.05
N LYS A 156 19.72 -1.26 8.32
CA LYS A 156 20.80 -0.74 9.18
C LYS A 156 22.17 -1.28 8.81
N ARG A 157 22.23 -2.51 8.27
CA ARG A 157 23.47 -3.18 7.90
C ARG A 157 24.09 -2.56 6.64
N ARG A 158 23.28 -1.98 5.76
CA ARG A 158 23.69 -1.38 4.47
C ARG A 158 24.04 0.09 4.60
#